data_4ee1e07899d36f39b49d23af6784307f
#
_entry.id   4ee1e07899d36f39b49d23af6784307f
#
_cell.length_a   1.000
_cell.length_b   1.000
_cell.length_c   1.000
_cell.angle_alpha   90.00
_cell.angle_beta   90.00
_cell.angle_gamma   90.00
#
_symmetry.space_group_name_H-M   'P 1'
#
loop_
_entity.id
_entity.type
_entity.pdbx_description
1 polymer ?
#
loop_
_entity_poly.entity_id
_entity_poly.type
_entity_poly.pdbx_seq_one_letter_code
_entity_poly.pdbx_strand_id
1 'polypeptide(L)'
;VMEKLPGFPIVLHGSSSVPQEEVAIINKYGGKLPDAIGIPEEQLRKAAKSAVCKINIDSDSRLAMTAAIRQVFAEKPGEFDPRKYLGPARDNMKKMYTHKILNVLGSNGALEK
;
A
#
# COMPACT_ATOMS: atom_id res chain seq x y z
N VAL A 1 -20.30 14.12 -5.48
CA VAL A 1 -20.62 13.55 -6.81
C VAL A 1 -21.74 12.51 -6.74
N MET A 2 -21.72 11.66 -5.75
CA MET A 2 -22.74 10.59 -5.59
C MET A 2 -24.15 11.13 -5.48
N GLU A 3 -24.33 12.27 -4.84
CA GLU A 3 -25.64 12.91 -4.71
C GLU A 3 -26.16 13.46 -6.04
N LYS A 4 -25.25 13.97 -6.87
CA LYS A 4 -25.60 14.61 -8.15
C LYS A 4 -25.60 13.64 -9.32
N LEU A 5 -24.72 12.63 -9.29
CA LEU A 5 -24.53 11.67 -10.36
C LEU A 5 -24.45 10.25 -9.79
N PRO A 6 -25.54 9.74 -9.20
CA PRO A 6 -25.52 8.39 -8.63
C PRO A 6 -25.24 7.33 -9.69
N GLY A 7 -24.35 6.42 -9.39
CA GLY A 7 -23.93 5.36 -10.32
C GLY A 7 -22.90 5.76 -11.33
N PHE A 8 -22.42 7.01 -11.33
CA PHE A 8 -21.38 7.46 -12.24
C PHE A 8 -20.02 6.92 -11.79
N PRO A 9 -19.24 6.23 -12.66
CA PRO A 9 -17.93 5.68 -12.28
C PRO A 9 -16.92 6.80 -12.02
N ILE A 10 -16.14 6.63 -10.95
CA ILE A 10 -15.15 7.63 -10.53
C ILE A 10 -13.81 6.94 -10.29
N VAL A 11 -12.73 7.62 -10.69
CA VAL A 11 -11.35 7.24 -10.35
C VAL A 11 -10.88 8.09 -9.17
N LEU A 12 -10.39 7.44 -8.12
CA LEU A 12 -9.91 8.12 -6.93
C LEU A 12 -8.41 8.38 -7.06
N HIS A 13 -8.04 9.65 -7.24
CA HIS A 13 -6.65 10.09 -7.34
C HIS A 13 -6.16 10.72 -6.03
N GLY A 14 -4.85 10.65 -5.80
CA GLY A 14 -4.22 11.30 -4.63
C GLY A 14 -4.72 10.78 -3.29
N SER A 15 -5.21 9.55 -3.27
CA SER A 15 -5.92 8.99 -2.12
C SER A 15 -5.31 7.67 -1.65
N SER A 16 -4.00 7.50 -1.84
CA SER A 16 -3.32 6.31 -1.35
C SER A 16 -3.40 6.24 0.16
N SER A 17 -3.60 5.03 0.68
CA SER A 17 -3.40 4.80 2.11
C SER A 17 -1.90 4.85 2.40
N VAL A 18 -1.58 5.09 3.67
CA VAL A 18 -0.19 5.08 4.14
C VAL A 18 -0.14 4.10 5.31
N PRO A 19 0.36 2.87 5.09
CA PRO A 19 0.37 1.87 6.16
C PRO A 19 1.33 2.30 7.26
N GLN A 20 0.76 2.55 8.45
CA GLN A 20 1.52 3.05 9.60
C GLN A 20 2.57 2.05 10.08
N GLU A 21 2.34 0.77 9.88
CA GLU A 21 3.30 -0.28 10.21
C GLU A 21 4.60 -0.11 9.41
N GLU A 22 4.49 0.19 8.12
CA GLU A 22 5.65 0.39 7.25
C GLU A 22 6.37 1.70 7.58
N VAL A 23 5.63 2.74 7.91
CA VAL A 23 6.20 4.02 8.37
C VAL A 23 7.01 3.80 9.65
N ALA A 24 6.47 3.02 10.59
CA ALA A 24 7.16 2.71 11.83
C ALA A 24 8.46 1.94 11.59
N ILE A 25 8.46 0.98 10.68
CA ILE A 25 9.66 0.22 10.31
C ILE A 25 10.72 1.15 9.69
N ILE A 26 10.32 2.00 8.76
CA ILE A 26 11.23 2.96 8.12
C ILE A 26 11.87 3.87 9.17
N ASN A 27 11.08 4.42 10.08
CA ASN A 27 11.57 5.31 11.11
C ASN A 27 12.49 4.59 12.11
N LYS A 28 12.17 3.34 12.44
CA LYS A 28 13.00 2.52 13.33
C LYS A 28 14.39 2.29 12.74
N TYR A 29 14.48 2.12 11.44
CA TYR A 29 15.73 1.78 10.75
C TYR A 29 16.37 2.98 10.03
N GLY A 30 16.25 4.15 10.60
CA GLY A 30 16.99 5.33 10.18
C GLY A 30 16.27 6.30 9.27
N GLY A 31 15.00 6.04 8.96
CA GLY A 31 14.21 6.97 8.16
C GLY A 31 13.61 8.10 9.02
N LYS A 32 13.03 9.07 8.36
CA LYS A 32 12.38 10.20 9.02
C LYS A 32 11.09 10.55 8.27
N LEU A 33 9.98 9.91 8.66
CA LEU A 33 8.67 10.14 8.09
C LEU A 33 7.67 10.52 9.19
N PRO A 34 7.78 11.75 9.76
CA PRO A 34 6.98 12.09 10.93
C PRO A 34 5.48 12.23 10.68
N ASP A 35 5.08 12.70 9.51
CA ASP A 35 3.69 13.05 9.23
C ASP A 35 3.11 12.28 8.03
N ALA A 36 3.57 11.06 7.81
CA ALA A 36 3.09 10.24 6.71
C ALA A 36 1.73 9.63 7.07
N ILE A 37 0.66 10.28 6.65
CA ILE A 37 -0.71 9.85 6.90
C ILE A 37 -1.46 9.86 5.57
N GLY A 38 -2.23 8.80 5.32
CA GLY A 38 -3.08 8.70 4.14
C GLY A 38 -4.53 8.41 4.52
N ILE A 39 -5.31 8.01 3.53
CA ILE A 39 -6.72 7.67 3.75
C ILE A 39 -6.81 6.29 4.39
N PRO A 40 -7.59 6.13 5.48
CA PRO A 40 -7.79 4.82 6.09
C PRO A 40 -8.35 3.81 5.10
N GLU A 41 -7.87 2.57 5.16
CA GLU A 41 -8.30 1.51 4.25
C GLU A 41 -9.79 1.21 4.32
N GLU A 42 -10.39 1.39 5.49
CA GLU A 42 -11.83 1.21 5.69
C GLU A 42 -12.63 2.16 4.83
N GLN A 43 -12.18 3.42 4.71
CA GLN A 43 -12.83 4.41 3.86
C GLN A 43 -12.65 4.09 2.38
N LEU A 44 -11.47 3.59 1.99
CA LEU A 44 -11.22 3.15 0.62
C LEU A 44 -12.11 1.96 0.26
N ARG A 45 -12.29 1.02 1.19
CA ARG A 45 -13.17 -0.13 0.97
C ARG A 45 -14.62 0.29 0.77
N LYS A 46 -15.10 1.24 1.56
CA LYS A 46 -16.44 1.81 1.40
C LYS A 46 -16.58 2.52 0.06
N ALA A 47 -15.57 3.31 -0.32
CA ALA A 47 -15.57 4.00 -1.60
C ALA A 47 -15.60 3.02 -2.77
N ALA A 48 -14.86 1.90 -2.69
CA ALA A 48 -14.82 0.88 -3.72
C ALA A 48 -16.17 0.19 -3.94
N LYS A 49 -17.02 0.16 -2.91
CA LYS A 49 -18.39 -0.39 -3.00
C LYS A 49 -19.39 0.61 -3.57
N SER A 50 -18.97 1.84 -3.76
CA SER A 50 -19.82 2.94 -4.22
C SER A 50 -19.48 3.29 -5.68
N ALA A 51 -19.36 4.58 -6.03
CA ALA A 51 -19.08 5.04 -7.39
C ALA A 51 -17.60 4.95 -7.78
N VAL A 52 -16.71 4.73 -6.83
CA VAL A 52 -15.27 4.65 -7.12
C VAL A 52 -14.95 3.30 -7.76
N CYS A 53 -14.53 3.33 -9.02
CA CYS A 53 -14.22 2.15 -9.82
C CYS A 53 -12.73 1.86 -9.91
N LYS A 54 -11.90 2.83 -9.56
CA LYS A 54 -10.46 2.68 -9.59
C LYS A 54 -9.83 3.45 -8.43
N ILE A 55 -8.91 2.81 -7.73
CA ILE A 55 -8.12 3.43 -6.67
C ILE A 55 -6.66 3.33 -7.06
N ASN A 56 -5.95 4.46 -7.07
CA ASN A 56 -4.53 4.49 -7.35
C ASN A 56 -3.74 4.11 -6.11
N ILE A 57 -2.83 3.16 -6.25
CA ILE A 57 -1.98 2.67 -5.17
C ILE A 57 -0.52 2.90 -5.57
N ASP A 58 0.18 3.76 -4.86
CA ASP A 58 1.59 4.04 -5.11
C ASP A 58 2.39 4.12 -3.81
N SER A 59 1.98 4.98 -2.88
CA SER A 59 2.70 5.18 -1.61
C SER A 59 2.84 3.88 -0.82
N ASP A 60 1.83 3.03 -0.81
CA ASP A 60 1.87 1.74 -0.14
C ASP A 60 3.02 0.87 -0.68
N SER A 61 3.17 0.81 -2.00
CA SER A 61 4.23 0.02 -2.64
C SER A 61 5.61 0.56 -2.29
N ARG A 62 5.78 1.88 -2.34
CA ARG A 62 7.04 2.54 -2.02
C ARG A 62 7.42 2.31 -0.57
N LEU A 63 6.45 2.45 0.34
CA LEU A 63 6.68 2.25 1.77
C LEU A 63 7.02 0.79 2.09
N ALA A 64 6.30 -0.16 1.50
CA ALA A 64 6.56 -1.58 1.71
C ALA A 64 7.96 -1.98 1.24
N MET A 65 8.36 -1.51 0.07
CA MET A 65 9.68 -1.78 -0.49
C MET A 65 10.78 -1.13 0.36
N THR A 66 10.62 0.15 0.68
CA THR A 66 11.61 0.91 1.44
C THR A 66 11.78 0.35 2.85
N ALA A 67 10.69 -0.01 3.52
CA ALA A 67 10.74 -0.59 4.86
C ALA A 67 11.58 -1.87 4.88
N ALA A 68 11.33 -2.77 3.94
CA ALA A 68 12.07 -4.03 3.86
C ALA A 68 13.57 -3.80 3.58
N ILE A 69 13.88 -2.87 2.66
CA ILE A 69 15.28 -2.57 2.32
C ILE A 69 16.03 -1.95 3.52
N ARG A 70 15.41 -0.99 4.20
CA ARG A 70 16.02 -0.37 5.38
C ARG A 70 16.25 -1.38 6.49
N GLN A 71 15.32 -2.30 6.68
CA GLN A 71 15.45 -3.35 7.68
C GLN A 71 16.66 -4.23 7.38
N VAL A 72 16.84 -4.66 6.12
CA VAL A 72 18.00 -5.48 5.73
C VAL A 72 19.31 -4.71 5.97
N PHE A 73 19.37 -3.44 5.56
CA PHE A 73 20.59 -2.65 5.72
C PHE A 73 20.94 -2.41 7.19
N ALA A 74 19.93 -2.29 8.06
CA ALA A 74 20.14 -2.09 9.49
C ALA A 74 20.56 -3.38 10.20
N GLU A 75 19.93 -4.50 9.87
CA GLU A 75 20.19 -5.79 10.49
C GLU A 75 21.44 -6.48 9.92
N LYS A 76 21.74 -6.23 8.66
CA LYS A 76 22.87 -6.82 7.93
C LYS A 76 23.65 -5.71 7.22
N PRO A 77 24.36 -4.86 7.96
CA PRO A 77 24.99 -3.67 7.35
C PRO A 77 26.08 -3.98 6.33
N GLY A 78 26.60 -5.18 6.30
CA GLY A 78 27.58 -5.61 5.29
C GLY A 78 26.96 -6.14 4.00
N GLU A 79 25.64 -6.21 3.91
CA GLU A 79 24.98 -6.77 2.74
C GLU A 79 25.01 -5.82 1.56
N PHE A 80 25.52 -6.25 0.42
CA PHE A 80 25.60 -5.44 -0.79
C PHE A 80 25.05 -6.16 -2.04
N ASP A 81 24.54 -7.38 -1.89
CA ASP A 81 23.93 -8.13 -2.99
C ASP A 81 22.46 -7.70 -3.14
N PRO A 82 22.07 -7.09 -4.27
CA PRO A 82 20.69 -6.65 -4.47
C PRO A 82 19.66 -7.75 -4.27
N ARG A 83 19.98 -8.98 -4.57
CA ARG A 83 19.05 -10.11 -4.34
C ARG A 83 18.70 -10.30 -2.87
N LYS A 84 19.62 -9.93 -1.97
CA LYS A 84 19.44 -10.10 -0.53
C LYS A 84 18.55 -9.02 0.11
N TYR A 85 18.42 -7.85 -0.51
CA TYR A 85 17.49 -6.83 -0.01
C TYR A 85 16.29 -6.58 -0.93
N LEU A 86 16.40 -6.85 -2.23
CA LEU A 86 15.25 -6.73 -3.15
C LEU A 86 14.30 -7.93 -3.03
N GLY A 87 14.80 -9.12 -2.67
CA GLY A 87 13.96 -10.28 -2.39
C GLY A 87 12.95 -10.02 -1.29
N PRO A 88 13.40 -9.64 -0.08
CA PRO A 88 12.47 -9.24 0.99
C PRO A 88 11.56 -8.08 0.61
N ALA A 89 12.05 -7.11 -0.17
CA ALA A 89 11.23 -6.00 -0.65
C ALA A 89 10.09 -6.49 -1.53
N ARG A 90 10.38 -7.40 -2.47
CA ARG A 90 9.38 -8.02 -3.34
C ARG A 90 8.34 -8.79 -2.52
N ASP A 91 8.78 -9.56 -1.54
CA ASP A 91 7.87 -10.35 -0.70
C ASP A 91 6.95 -9.44 0.12
N ASN A 92 7.48 -8.32 0.63
CA ASN A 92 6.69 -7.36 1.37
C ASN A 92 5.66 -6.65 0.48
N MET A 93 6.04 -6.33 -0.75
CA MET A 93 5.11 -5.78 -1.74
C MET A 93 4.01 -6.77 -2.09
N LYS A 94 4.35 -8.04 -2.23
CA LYS A 94 3.37 -9.10 -2.49
C LYS A 94 2.35 -9.20 -1.35
N LYS A 95 2.80 -9.13 -0.12
CA LYS A 95 1.89 -9.10 1.04
C LYS A 95 0.97 -7.89 1.00
N MET A 96 1.51 -6.74 0.66
CA MET A 96 0.74 -5.50 0.56
C MET A 96 -0.33 -5.60 -0.52
N TYR A 97 0.02 -6.06 -1.71
CA TYR A 97 -0.95 -6.20 -2.81
C TYR A 97 -2.02 -7.25 -2.48
N THR A 98 -1.64 -8.36 -1.84
CA THR A 98 -2.61 -9.37 -1.40
C THR A 98 -3.60 -8.75 -0.42
N HIS A 99 -3.11 -7.98 0.55
CA HIS A 99 -3.96 -7.29 1.51
C HIS A 99 -4.91 -6.30 0.81
N LYS A 100 -4.43 -5.54 -0.18
CA LYS A 100 -5.26 -4.60 -0.93
C LYS A 100 -6.36 -5.31 -1.72
N ILE A 101 -6.04 -6.41 -2.38
CA ILE A 101 -7.01 -7.18 -3.15
C ILE A 101 -8.13 -7.70 -2.23
N LEU A 102 -7.76 -8.26 -1.08
CA LEU A 102 -8.72 -8.86 -0.15
C LEU A 102 -9.54 -7.83 0.63
N ASN A 103 -8.89 -6.78 1.15
CA ASN A 103 -9.48 -5.91 2.17
C ASN A 103 -9.87 -4.52 1.68
N VAL A 104 -9.38 -4.07 0.53
CA VAL A 104 -9.70 -2.75 -0.01
C VAL A 104 -10.51 -2.88 -1.30
N LEU A 105 -9.95 -3.56 -2.30
CA LEU A 105 -10.61 -3.68 -3.60
C LEU A 105 -11.70 -4.75 -3.61
N GLY A 106 -11.52 -5.82 -2.83
CA GLY A 106 -12.48 -6.91 -2.77
C GLY A 106 -12.62 -7.67 -4.07
N SER A 107 -11.58 -7.67 -4.91
CA SER A 107 -11.59 -8.27 -6.24
C SER A 107 -11.16 -9.73 -6.28
N ASN A 108 -10.83 -10.32 -5.15
CA ASN A 108 -10.50 -11.74 -5.07
C ASN A 108 -11.69 -12.59 -5.53
N GLY A 109 -11.43 -13.57 -6.35
CA GLY A 109 -12.47 -14.46 -6.89
C GLY A 109 -13.29 -13.83 -8.02
N ALA A 110 -12.95 -12.63 -8.51
CA ALA A 110 -13.71 -11.97 -9.57
C ALA A 110 -13.77 -12.79 -10.86
N LEU A 111 -12.73 -13.54 -11.16
CA LEU A 111 -12.66 -14.38 -12.37
C LEU A 111 -13.34 -15.75 -12.19
N GLU A 112 -13.77 -16.09 -11.00
CA GLU A 112 -14.46 -17.35 -10.71
C GLU A 112 -15.98 -17.27 -10.93
N LYS A 113 -16.45 -16.06 -11.15
CA LYS A 113 -17.87 -15.79 -11.43
C LYS A 113 -18.13 -15.79 -12.93
#